data_b3a0b34352ffd8ba6f70336962188568
#
_entry.id   b3a0b34352ffd8ba6f70336962188568
#
_cell.length_a   1.000
_cell.length_b   1.000
_cell.length_c   1.000
_cell.angle_alpha   90.00
_cell.angle_beta   90.00
_cell.angle_gamma   90.00
#
_symmetry.space_group_name_H-M   'P 1'
#
loop_
_entity.id
_entity.type
_entity.pdbx_description
1 polymer ?
#
loop_
_entity_poly.entity_id
_entity_poly.type
_entity_poly.pdbx_seq_one_letter_code
_entity_poly.pdbx_strand_id
1 'polypeptide(L)'
;AGGNLGVDVHLSGTVAAAREAALHGRRSVAVSQYRGRSQAIDWERASRWVARVLARIDSLTLEPGEFWNVNLPDPATAPEGHAGGDPPIIECAVDPSPFALLFNETPAGWVWGANYHERPRRPGHDVAICFGGSIALSRCRVV
;
A
#
# COMPACT_ATOMS: atom_id res chain seq x y z
N ALA A 1 11.63 -2.24 -3.11
CA ALA A 1 10.78 -1.25 -2.49
C ALA A 1 9.49 -1.14 -3.27
N GLY A 2 8.39 -1.22 -2.64
CA GLY A 2 7.07 -1.27 -3.25
C GLY A 2 6.02 -0.73 -2.29
N GLY A 3 4.78 -1.15 -2.46
CA GLY A 3 3.70 -0.80 -1.54
C GLY A 3 3.90 -1.42 -0.16
N ASN A 4 3.24 -0.83 0.83
CA ASN A 4 3.12 -1.37 2.17
C ASN A 4 1.72 -2.01 2.31
N LEU A 5 1.56 -3.16 1.68
CA LEU A 5 0.30 -3.86 1.48
C LEU A 5 0.21 -5.12 2.33
N GLY A 6 -0.97 -5.41 2.84
CA GLY A 6 -1.20 -6.59 3.65
C GLY A 6 -0.27 -6.63 4.86
N VAL A 7 0.24 -7.80 5.20
CA VAL A 7 1.13 -7.99 6.38
C VAL A 7 2.43 -7.18 6.33
N ASP A 8 2.81 -6.60 5.18
CA ASP A 8 4.02 -5.76 5.08
C ASP A 8 3.91 -4.49 5.95
N VAL A 9 2.69 -4.07 6.31
CA VAL A 9 2.46 -2.93 7.23
C VAL A 9 3.19 -3.09 8.57
N HIS A 10 3.41 -4.34 9.00
CA HIS A 10 4.08 -4.62 10.28
C HIS A 10 5.59 -4.45 10.21
N LEU A 11 6.18 -4.59 9.00
CA LEU A 11 7.62 -4.57 8.76
C LEU A 11 8.11 -3.27 8.12
N SER A 12 7.19 -2.42 7.67
CA SER A 12 7.50 -1.20 6.94
C SER A 12 8.00 -0.08 7.85
N GLY A 13 9.17 0.49 7.54
CA GLY A 13 9.67 1.70 8.19
C GLY A 13 8.79 2.93 7.94
N THR A 14 8.21 3.06 6.74
CA THR A 14 7.26 4.15 6.40
C THR A 14 6.01 4.07 7.29
N VAL A 15 5.45 2.87 7.44
CA VAL A 15 4.27 2.66 8.31
C VAL A 15 4.65 2.82 9.77
N ALA A 16 5.86 2.38 10.18
CA ALA A 16 6.35 2.55 11.55
C ALA A 16 6.41 4.04 11.95
N ALA A 17 6.85 4.93 11.07
CA ALA A 17 6.88 6.36 11.34
C ALA A 17 5.47 6.95 11.55
N ALA A 18 4.50 6.56 10.72
CA ALA A 18 3.11 6.99 10.89
C ALA A 18 2.48 6.42 12.17
N ARG A 19 2.77 5.16 12.49
CA ARG A 19 2.33 4.52 13.72
C ARG A 19 2.90 5.21 14.96
N GLU A 20 4.18 5.57 14.94
CA GLU A 20 4.82 6.31 16.03
C GLU A 20 4.17 7.67 16.24
N ALA A 21 3.90 8.41 15.17
CA ALA A 21 3.18 9.67 15.26
C ALA A 21 1.77 9.52 15.86
N ALA A 22 1.05 8.44 15.50
CA ALA A 22 -0.27 8.13 16.05
C ALA A 22 -0.21 7.78 17.54
N LEU A 23 0.84 7.08 18.00
CA LEU A 23 1.10 6.83 19.43
C LEU A 23 1.24 8.13 20.23
N HIS A 24 1.80 9.17 19.62
CA HIS A 24 1.91 10.51 20.19
C HIS A 24 0.68 11.41 19.95
N GLY A 25 -0.46 10.82 19.57
CA GLY A 25 -1.72 11.56 19.36
C GLY A 25 -1.70 12.47 18.14
N ARG A 26 -0.81 12.25 17.16
CA ARG A 26 -0.74 13.03 15.93
C ARG A 26 -1.49 12.33 14.81
N ARG A 27 -2.29 13.09 14.06
CA ARG A 27 -2.83 12.62 12.79
C ARG A 27 -1.67 12.30 11.85
N SER A 28 -1.68 11.09 11.30
CA SER A 28 -0.57 10.63 10.48
C SER A 28 -1.04 9.75 9.33
N VAL A 29 -0.23 9.75 8.28
CA VAL A 29 -0.47 8.98 7.07
C VAL A 29 0.85 8.42 6.54
N ALA A 30 0.88 7.12 6.26
CA ALA A 30 1.94 6.47 5.52
C ALA A 30 1.52 6.41 4.05
N VAL A 31 2.36 6.90 3.15
CA VAL A 31 2.08 6.85 1.71
C VAL A 31 3.17 6.05 1.02
N SER A 32 2.76 5.09 0.21
CA SER A 32 3.63 4.22 -0.56
C SER A 32 3.07 4.02 -1.95
N GLN A 33 3.93 3.62 -2.89
CA GLN A 33 3.49 3.30 -4.24
C GLN A 33 3.88 1.87 -4.59
N TYR A 34 2.88 1.07 -4.96
CA TYR A 34 3.12 -0.22 -5.57
C TYR A 34 3.77 -0.01 -6.94
N ARG A 35 4.85 -0.74 -7.16
CA ARG A 35 5.57 -0.77 -8.43
C ARG A 35 5.56 -2.21 -8.93
N GLY A 36 4.95 -2.42 -10.08
CA GLY A 36 5.02 -3.67 -10.78
C GLY A 36 6.43 -3.91 -11.33
N ARG A 37 6.55 -4.16 -12.61
CA ARG A 37 7.86 -4.40 -13.23
C ARG A 37 8.59 -3.07 -13.52
N SER A 38 9.47 -2.68 -12.61
CA SER A 38 10.59 -1.73 -12.72
C SER A 38 10.41 -0.49 -13.61
N GLN A 39 9.32 0.24 -13.49
CA GLN A 39 9.19 1.54 -14.13
C GLN A 39 9.68 2.66 -13.20
N ALA A 40 10.21 3.72 -13.78
CA ALA A 40 10.52 4.93 -13.03
C ALA A 40 9.23 5.51 -12.43
N ILE A 41 9.32 6.09 -11.23
CA ILE A 41 8.17 6.76 -10.61
C ILE A 41 7.92 8.07 -11.35
N ASP A 42 6.70 8.26 -11.82
CA ASP A 42 6.18 9.54 -12.26
C ASP A 42 5.78 10.35 -11.02
N TRP A 43 6.68 11.20 -10.56
CA TRP A 43 6.50 11.99 -9.35
C TRP A 43 5.39 13.03 -9.46
N GLU A 44 5.14 13.56 -10.65
CA GLU A 44 4.05 14.52 -10.87
C GLU A 44 2.69 13.84 -10.69
N ARG A 45 2.52 12.68 -11.30
CA ARG A 45 1.31 11.83 -11.13
C ARG A 45 1.15 11.39 -9.69
N ALA A 46 2.20 10.89 -9.06
CA ALA A 46 2.17 10.46 -7.67
C ALA A 46 1.75 11.62 -6.74
N SER A 47 2.32 12.81 -6.92
CA SER A 47 1.99 14.00 -6.13
C SER A 47 0.52 14.41 -6.31
N ARG A 48 0.00 14.36 -7.54
CA ARG A 48 -1.42 14.65 -7.81
C ARG A 48 -2.35 13.65 -7.11
N TRP A 49 -2.02 12.36 -7.16
CA TRP A 49 -2.79 11.32 -6.47
C TRP A 49 -2.75 11.49 -4.94
N VAL A 50 -1.57 11.81 -4.39
CA VAL A 50 -1.42 12.10 -2.95
C VAL A 50 -2.27 13.29 -2.54
N ALA A 51 -2.26 14.39 -3.32
CA ALA A 51 -3.07 15.56 -3.02
C ALA A 51 -4.58 15.22 -2.95
N ARG A 52 -5.07 14.37 -3.86
CA ARG A 52 -6.47 13.88 -3.83
C ARG A 52 -6.75 13.05 -2.57
N VAL A 53 -5.81 12.18 -2.19
CA VAL A 53 -5.96 11.37 -0.96
C VAL A 53 -5.99 12.27 0.27
N LEU A 54 -5.07 13.24 0.38
CA LEU A 54 -5.04 14.17 1.51
C LEU A 54 -6.35 14.97 1.63
N ALA A 55 -6.88 15.48 0.52
CA ALA A 55 -8.19 16.13 0.51
C ALA A 55 -9.32 15.20 0.95
N ARG A 56 -9.27 13.91 0.58
CA ARG A 56 -10.26 12.92 1.01
C ARG A 56 -10.19 12.62 2.50
N ILE A 57 -8.99 12.39 3.04
CA ILE A 57 -8.82 12.02 4.45
C ILE A 57 -8.99 13.19 5.40
N ASP A 58 -8.91 14.43 4.93
CA ASP A 58 -9.13 15.60 5.75
C ASP A 58 -10.56 15.67 6.33
N SER A 59 -11.54 15.14 5.57
CA SER A 59 -12.93 15.01 5.98
C SER A 59 -13.23 13.76 6.82
N LEU A 60 -12.26 12.88 7.05
CA LEU A 60 -12.43 11.63 7.76
C LEU A 60 -11.85 11.72 9.18
N THR A 61 -12.58 11.19 10.14
CA THR A 61 -12.15 11.14 11.54
C THR A 61 -11.31 9.90 11.79
N LEU A 62 -10.25 10.05 12.58
CA LEU A 62 -9.49 8.96 13.15
C LEU A 62 -9.70 8.92 14.66
N GLU A 63 -9.87 7.73 15.21
CA GLU A 63 -9.86 7.51 16.65
C GLU A 63 -8.43 7.62 17.21
N PRO A 64 -8.25 7.84 18.51
CA PRO A 64 -6.92 7.82 19.13
C PRO A 64 -6.16 6.52 18.81
N GLY A 65 -4.93 6.66 18.35
CA GLY A 65 -4.09 5.54 17.95
C GLY A 65 -4.36 5.01 16.54
N GLU A 66 -5.23 5.64 15.78
CA GLU A 66 -5.43 5.31 14.36
C GLU A 66 -4.59 6.19 13.44
N PHE A 67 -4.23 5.64 12.29
CA PHE A 67 -3.53 6.33 11.22
C PHE A 67 -3.92 5.76 9.85
N TRP A 68 -3.64 6.51 8.79
CA TRP A 68 -3.90 6.07 7.44
C TRP A 68 -2.68 5.40 6.82
N ASN A 69 -2.90 4.25 6.17
CA ASN A 69 -1.94 3.63 5.27
C ASN A 69 -2.48 3.69 3.84
N VAL A 70 -1.75 4.39 2.97
CA VAL A 70 -2.13 4.66 1.58
C VAL A 70 -1.18 3.97 0.65
N ASN A 71 -1.72 3.20 -0.29
CA ASN A 71 -0.93 2.60 -1.35
C ASN A 71 -1.44 3.04 -2.71
N LEU A 72 -0.61 3.78 -3.42
CA LEU A 72 -0.85 4.16 -4.81
C LEU A 72 -0.60 2.94 -5.72
N PRO A 73 -1.45 2.69 -6.73
CA PRO A 73 -1.27 1.58 -7.65
C PRO A 73 -0.11 1.82 -8.61
N ASP A 74 0.34 0.75 -9.25
CA ASP A 74 1.16 0.86 -10.45
C ASP A 74 0.31 1.43 -11.59
N PRO A 75 0.74 2.52 -12.24
CA PRO A 75 0.01 3.07 -13.38
C PRO A 75 -0.27 2.08 -14.51
N ALA A 76 0.59 1.07 -14.67
CA ALA A 76 0.41 0.03 -15.68
C ALA A 76 -0.71 -0.97 -15.35
N THR A 77 -1.21 -0.99 -14.11
CA THR A 77 -2.32 -1.87 -13.69
C THR A 77 -3.67 -1.17 -13.69
N ALA A 78 -3.73 0.09 -14.13
CA ALA A 78 -5.00 0.80 -14.25
C ALA A 78 -5.96 0.01 -15.14
N PRO A 79 -7.23 -0.19 -14.71
CA PRO A 79 -8.22 -0.87 -15.55
C PRO A 79 -8.37 -0.22 -16.91
N GLU A 80 -8.62 -1.02 -17.94
CA GLU A 80 -8.98 -0.51 -19.28
C GLU A 80 -10.18 0.44 -19.13
N GLY A 81 -10.03 1.67 -19.61
CA GLY A 81 -11.01 2.75 -19.39
C GLY A 81 -10.59 3.81 -18.38
N HIS A 82 -9.58 3.55 -17.54
CA HIS A 82 -8.92 4.56 -16.71
C HIS A 82 -7.57 5.00 -17.30
N ALA A 83 -7.26 4.60 -18.54
CA ALA A 83 -6.06 5.02 -19.25
C ALA A 83 -6.03 6.55 -19.36
N GLY A 84 -5.21 7.18 -18.52
CA GLY A 84 -5.07 8.64 -18.43
C GLY A 84 -5.91 9.33 -17.36
N GLY A 85 -6.85 8.63 -16.71
CA GLY A 85 -7.63 9.14 -15.57
C GLY A 85 -6.98 8.90 -14.21
N ASP A 86 -7.45 9.61 -13.19
CA ASP A 86 -7.02 9.37 -11.82
C ASP A 86 -7.71 8.12 -11.25
N PRO A 87 -6.99 7.21 -10.60
CA PRO A 87 -7.57 6.00 -10.03
C PRO A 87 -8.56 6.34 -8.91
N PRO A 88 -9.60 5.52 -8.71
CA PRO A 88 -10.51 5.67 -7.57
C PRO A 88 -9.76 5.46 -6.25
N ILE A 89 -10.18 6.17 -5.22
CA ILE A 89 -9.71 5.98 -3.83
C ILE A 89 -10.72 5.07 -3.14
N ILE A 90 -10.28 3.89 -2.71
CA ILE A 90 -11.14 2.89 -2.09
C ILE A 90 -10.67 2.66 -0.65
N GLU A 91 -11.56 2.93 0.31
CA GLU A 91 -11.33 2.56 1.70
C GLU A 91 -11.51 1.05 1.86
N CYS A 92 -10.51 0.37 2.45
CA CYS A 92 -10.46 -1.08 2.54
C CYS A 92 -9.65 -1.54 3.75
N ALA A 93 -9.88 -2.78 4.17
CA ALA A 93 -9.08 -3.41 5.21
C ALA A 93 -7.70 -3.83 4.68
N VAL A 94 -6.74 -3.92 5.59
CA VAL A 94 -5.43 -4.53 5.32
C VAL A 94 -5.61 -6.03 5.12
N ASP A 95 -5.00 -6.62 4.10
CA ASP A 95 -5.08 -8.05 3.81
C ASP A 95 -4.27 -8.84 4.85
N PRO A 96 -4.91 -9.69 5.67
CA PRO A 96 -4.20 -10.47 6.68
C PRO A 96 -3.50 -11.71 6.13
N SER A 97 -3.58 -11.98 4.82
CA SER A 97 -2.98 -13.17 4.22
C SER A 97 -1.46 -13.12 4.35
N PRO A 98 -0.83 -14.17 4.89
CA PRO A 98 0.62 -14.21 5.02
C PRO A 98 1.28 -14.27 3.65
N PHE A 99 2.47 -13.69 3.56
CA PHE A 99 3.31 -13.85 2.38
C PHE A 99 4.00 -15.21 2.42
N ALA A 100 4.07 -15.90 1.27
CA ALA A 100 4.73 -17.20 1.21
C ALA A 100 6.24 -17.08 1.46
N LEU A 101 6.75 -17.82 2.45
CA LEU A 101 8.17 -17.94 2.72
C LEU A 101 8.73 -19.11 1.92
N LEU A 102 9.06 -18.83 0.66
CA LEU A 102 9.68 -19.82 -0.24
C LEU A 102 11.17 -19.52 -0.36
N PHE A 103 11.99 -20.52 -0.05
CA PHE A 103 13.43 -20.43 -0.20
C PHE A 103 13.90 -21.55 -1.12
N ASN A 104 14.77 -21.23 -2.06
CA ASN A 104 15.44 -22.18 -2.93
C ASN A 104 16.88 -22.34 -2.46
N GLU A 105 17.34 -23.59 -2.35
CA GLU A 105 18.74 -23.89 -2.07
C GLU A 105 19.57 -23.68 -3.34
N THR A 106 20.71 -23.03 -3.18
CA THR A 106 21.69 -22.81 -4.24
C THR A 106 23.10 -23.12 -3.72
N PRO A 107 24.09 -23.30 -4.58
CA PRO A 107 25.47 -23.50 -4.13
C PRO A 107 26.02 -22.37 -3.25
N ALA A 108 25.44 -21.15 -3.33
CA ALA A 108 25.82 -20.01 -2.53
C ALA A 108 24.99 -19.83 -1.25
N GLY A 109 24.06 -20.74 -0.97
CA GLY A 109 23.15 -20.69 0.18
C GLY A 109 21.69 -20.59 -0.23
N TRP A 110 20.84 -20.12 0.67
CA TRP A 110 19.41 -19.99 0.47
C TRP A 110 19.04 -18.65 -0.18
N VAL A 111 18.24 -18.70 -1.24
CA VAL A 111 17.71 -17.51 -1.93
C VAL A 111 16.19 -17.50 -1.82
N TRP A 112 15.64 -16.35 -1.44
CA TRP A 112 14.20 -16.17 -1.42
C TRP A 112 13.62 -16.27 -2.85
N GLY A 113 12.65 -17.16 -3.03
CA GLY A 113 12.09 -17.53 -4.34
C GLY A 113 10.63 -17.11 -4.54
N ALA A 114 9.99 -16.47 -3.56
CA ALA A 114 8.60 -16.06 -3.72
C ALA A 114 8.46 -14.85 -4.64
N ASN A 115 7.40 -14.85 -5.44
CA ASN A 115 7.07 -13.70 -6.29
C ASN A 115 6.08 -12.77 -5.58
N TYR A 116 6.54 -11.55 -5.28
CA TYR A 116 5.70 -10.54 -4.61
C TYR A 116 4.41 -10.25 -5.38
N HIS A 117 4.46 -10.27 -6.71
CA HIS A 117 3.32 -9.94 -7.56
C HIS A 117 2.27 -11.05 -7.65
N GLU A 118 2.60 -12.26 -7.20
CA GLU A 118 1.73 -13.45 -7.19
C GLU A 118 1.20 -13.77 -5.79
N ARG A 119 1.39 -12.87 -4.84
CA ARG A 119 0.93 -13.06 -3.46
C ARG A 119 -0.59 -13.26 -3.39
N PRO A 120 -1.10 -14.00 -2.39
CA PRO A 120 -2.52 -14.14 -2.14
C PRO A 120 -3.20 -12.77 -1.99
N ARG A 121 -4.43 -12.66 -2.48
CA ARG A 121 -5.22 -11.42 -2.47
C ARG A 121 -6.63 -11.72 -2.05
N ARG A 122 -7.06 -11.16 -0.95
CA ARG A 122 -8.46 -11.20 -0.57
C ARG A 122 -9.25 -10.14 -1.31
N PRO A 123 -10.37 -10.47 -1.96
CA PRO A 123 -11.25 -9.47 -2.56
C PRO A 123 -11.64 -8.39 -1.54
N GLY A 124 -11.64 -7.13 -1.96
CA GLY A 124 -12.01 -6.00 -1.13
C GLY A 124 -10.93 -5.53 -0.13
N HIS A 125 -9.76 -6.17 -0.08
CA HIS A 125 -8.64 -5.76 0.77
C HIS A 125 -7.56 -5.00 -0.02
N ASP A 126 -6.69 -4.32 0.68
CA ASP A 126 -5.69 -3.40 0.15
C ASP A 126 -4.82 -3.98 -0.97
N VAL A 127 -4.39 -5.25 -0.85
CA VAL A 127 -3.60 -5.93 -1.89
C VAL A 127 -4.39 -6.04 -3.19
N ALA A 128 -5.64 -6.55 -3.11
CA ALA A 128 -6.48 -6.72 -4.30
C ALA A 128 -6.84 -5.37 -4.93
N ILE A 129 -7.18 -4.37 -4.12
CA ILE A 129 -7.54 -3.02 -4.55
C ILE A 129 -6.36 -2.35 -5.27
N CYS A 130 -5.18 -2.36 -4.64
CA CYS A 130 -4.00 -1.68 -5.17
C CYS A 130 -3.47 -2.37 -6.44
N PHE A 131 -3.43 -3.70 -6.46
CA PHE A 131 -3.01 -4.46 -7.65
C PHE A 131 -4.03 -4.36 -8.78
N GLY A 132 -5.30 -4.10 -8.47
CA GLY A 132 -6.36 -3.84 -9.43
C GLY A 132 -6.37 -2.41 -9.98
N GLY A 133 -5.37 -1.58 -9.65
CA GLY A 133 -5.21 -0.24 -10.22
C GLY A 133 -5.96 0.88 -9.48
N SER A 134 -6.46 0.63 -8.27
CA SER A 134 -7.09 1.63 -7.42
C SER A 134 -6.17 2.05 -6.28
N ILE A 135 -6.35 3.27 -5.75
CA ILE A 135 -5.66 3.71 -4.54
C ILE A 135 -6.30 3.01 -3.34
N ALA A 136 -5.52 2.21 -2.63
CA ALA A 136 -5.96 1.57 -1.40
C ALA A 136 -5.74 2.53 -0.22
N LEU A 137 -6.83 2.82 0.51
CA LEU A 137 -6.83 3.66 1.69
C LEU A 137 -7.24 2.79 2.88
N SER A 138 -6.29 2.43 3.74
CA SER A 138 -6.54 1.55 4.87
C SER A 138 -6.39 2.29 6.19
N ARG A 139 -7.38 2.11 7.07
CA ARG A 139 -7.30 2.57 8.45
C ARG A 139 -6.54 1.53 9.26
N CYS A 140 -5.45 1.93 9.87
CA CYS A 140 -4.60 1.11 10.72
C CYS A 140 -4.67 1.60 12.16
N ARG A 141 -4.39 0.71 13.11
CA ARG A 141 -4.38 1.03 14.54
C ARG A 141 -3.08 0.55 15.17
N VAL A 142 -2.61 1.27 16.19
CA VAL A 142 -1.35 0.96 16.87
C VAL A 142 -1.46 -0.26 17.80
N VAL A 143 -2.63 -0.56 18.31
CA VAL A 143 -3.00 -1.71 19.14
C VAL A 143 -4.41 -2.18 18.82
#